data_d753c897eacdbbf44d49ec65e70dfdef
#
_entry.id   d753c897eacdbbf44d49ec65e70dfdef
#
_cell.length_a   1.000
_cell.length_b   1.000
_cell.length_c   1.000
_cell.angle_alpha   90.00
_cell.angle_beta   90.00
_cell.angle_gamma   90.00
#
_symmetry.space_group_name_H-M   'P 1'
#
loop_
_entity.id
_entity.type
_entity.pdbx_description
1 polymer ?
#
loop_
_entity_poly.entity_id
_entity_poly.type
_entity_poly.pdbx_seq_one_letter_code
_entity_poly.pdbx_strand_id
1 'polypeptide(L)'
;MINDDYIWSTCNKLTINFDKTNFMLFKHSSLSCSKIDLSNYNVYMNNVRLCRTSCVKYLGVMLDDGLSWKYHIDNLCNKISGLISIFYHRRHLLTPACRKTLYFSLIHSHLIYCVEIYGSANSKLLKPLILKCNTILRILQDKPRTTSLRELYSCYQTLPVTYLYNLSVLKILHKYVYNCSALPSAICSMFFSNSYFHNYNTRSKDHLSVPVNKNKSIACVGPSMWTNLPFHIRSCSSFNKFIQLCMCQFTQLI
;
A
#
# COMPACT_ATOMS: atom_id res chain seq x y z
N MET A 1 20.84 -13.95 -17.73
CA MET A 1 19.89 -12.91 -17.26
C MET A 1 20.59 -11.58 -16.97
N ILE A 2 21.44 -11.40 -15.93
CA ILE A 2 22.06 -10.07 -15.62
C ILE A 2 22.96 -9.57 -16.76
N ASN A 3 23.74 -10.46 -17.38
CA ASN A 3 24.56 -10.11 -18.56
C ASN A 3 23.70 -9.85 -19.80
N ASP A 4 22.54 -10.45 -19.91
CA ASP A 4 21.61 -10.21 -21.03
C ASP A 4 21.05 -8.78 -20.95
N ASP A 5 20.79 -8.27 -19.75
CA ASP A 5 20.37 -6.87 -19.54
C ASP A 5 21.47 -5.88 -19.94
N TYR A 6 22.74 -6.23 -19.66
CA TYR A 6 23.90 -5.44 -20.12
C TYR A 6 24.03 -5.44 -21.64
N ILE A 7 23.91 -6.62 -22.28
CA ILE A 7 23.97 -6.76 -23.74
C ILE A 7 22.81 -5.97 -24.38
N TRP A 8 21.60 -6.12 -23.86
CA TRP A 8 20.44 -5.37 -24.33
C TRP A 8 20.65 -3.85 -24.25
N SER A 9 21.18 -3.36 -23.13
CA SER A 9 21.47 -1.93 -22.95
C SER A 9 22.48 -1.45 -23.97
N THR A 10 23.54 -2.21 -24.17
CA THR A 10 24.61 -1.89 -25.14
C THR A 10 24.08 -1.86 -26.57
N CYS A 11 23.25 -2.84 -26.97
CA CYS A 11 22.59 -2.88 -28.27
C CYS A 11 21.67 -1.66 -28.50
N ASN A 12 21.06 -1.15 -27.44
CA ASN A 12 20.21 0.05 -27.48
C ASN A 12 21.00 1.36 -27.25
N LYS A 13 22.33 1.33 -27.28
CA LYS A 13 23.22 2.48 -27.05
C LYS A 13 22.99 3.17 -25.68
N LEU A 14 22.62 2.38 -24.67
CA LEU A 14 22.44 2.84 -23.29
C LEU A 14 23.67 2.43 -22.46
N THR A 15 24.20 3.36 -21.68
CA THR A 15 25.33 3.09 -20.78
C THR A 15 24.81 2.88 -19.37
N ILE A 16 25.10 1.70 -18.79
CA ILE A 16 24.74 1.39 -17.41
C ILE A 16 25.75 2.08 -16.47
N ASN A 17 25.20 2.82 -15.48
CA ASN A 17 26.02 3.40 -14.42
C ASN A 17 26.18 2.38 -13.29
N PHE A 18 27.35 1.72 -13.23
CA PHE A 18 27.64 0.68 -12.24
C PHE A 18 27.65 1.19 -10.80
N ASP A 19 28.06 2.45 -10.56
CA ASP A 19 28.06 3.05 -9.21
C ASP A 19 26.66 3.22 -8.63
N LYS A 20 25.65 3.33 -9.50
CA LYS A 20 24.24 3.46 -9.13
C LYS A 20 23.46 2.14 -9.24
N THR A 21 24.10 1.10 -9.81
CA THR A 21 23.48 -0.21 -9.99
C THR A 21 23.77 -1.07 -8.77
N ASN A 22 22.70 -1.43 -8.04
CA ASN A 22 22.80 -2.23 -6.83
C ASN A 22 21.94 -3.48 -6.97
N PHE A 23 22.24 -4.51 -6.19
CA PHE A 23 21.38 -5.68 -6.08
C PHE A 23 20.88 -5.86 -4.64
N MET A 24 19.70 -6.47 -4.51
CA MET A 24 19.08 -6.80 -3.22
C MET A 24 18.69 -8.28 -3.21
N LEU A 25 18.97 -8.94 -2.10
CA LEU A 25 18.52 -10.30 -1.84
C LEU A 25 17.38 -10.27 -0.84
N PHE A 26 16.19 -10.68 -1.28
CA PHE A 26 15.05 -10.76 -0.40
C PHE A 26 15.13 -11.98 0.52
N LYS A 27 14.84 -11.77 1.79
CA LYS A 27 14.84 -12.81 2.83
C LYS A 27 13.41 -13.26 3.09
N HIS A 28 13.19 -14.58 3.05
CA HIS A 28 11.91 -15.11 3.48
C HIS A 28 11.86 -15.19 5.03
N SER A 29 10.81 -14.64 5.63
CA SER A 29 10.67 -14.52 7.10
C SER A 29 10.61 -15.86 7.85
N SER A 30 10.22 -16.96 7.19
CA SER A 30 10.13 -18.28 7.81
C SER A 30 11.43 -19.08 7.75
N LEU A 31 12.40 -18.66 6.95
CA LEU A 31 13.73 -19.25 7.00
C LEU A 31 14.47 -18.58 8.16
N SER A 32 14.60 -19.30 9.27
CA SER A 32 15.57 -18.95 10.31
C SER A 32 16.95 -18.91 9.65
N CYS A 33 17.36 -17.71 9.26
CA CYS A 33 18.53 -17.43 8.41
C CYS A 33 19.86 -17.66 9.13
N SER A 34 19.90 -18.54 10.15
CA SER A 34 21.11 -18.92 10.88
C SER A 34 22.08 -19.81 10.08
N LYS A 35 21.70 -20.27 8.87
CA LYS A 35 22.53 -21.21 8.08
C LYS A 35 22.95 -20.73 6.69
N ILE A 36 22.46 -19.60 6.19
CA ILE A 36 22.87 -19.10 4.87
C ILE A 36 23.69 -17.83 5.10
N ASP A 37 24.99 -17.95 5.00
CA ASP A 37 25.86 -16.78 4.99
C ASP A 37 25.67 -16.01 3.69
N LEU A 38 24.81 -14.99 3.77
CA LEU A 38 24.49 -14.12 2.65
C LEU A 38 25.62 -13.14 2.32
N SER A 39 26.70 -13.09 3.11
CA SER A 39 27.84 -12.21 2.88
C SER A 39 28.66 -12.62 1.65
N ASN A 40 28.62 -13.91 1.30
CA ASN A 40 29.40 -14.49 0.20
C ASN A 40 28.74 -14.41 -1.18
N TYR A 41 27.50 -13.87 -1.27
CA TYR A 41 26.86 -13.68 -2.58
C TYR A 41 27.44 -12.44 -3.28
N ASN A 42 28.24 -12.70 -4.31
CA ASN A 42 28.77 -11.68 -5.19
C ASN A 42 28.03 -11.74 -6.53
N VAL A 43 27.54 -10.61 -6.97
CA VAL A 43 26.86 -10.46 -8.26
C VAL A 43 27.75 -9.60 -9.15
N TYR A 44 28.00 -10.07 -10.36
CA TYR A 44 28.82 -9.39 -11.36
C TYR A 44 27.99 -9.10 -12.60
N MET A 45 28.16 -7.92 -13.17
CA MET A 45 27.63 -7.53 -14.47
C MET A 45 28.79 -7.00 -15.29
N ASN A 46 29.06 -7.61 -16.46
CA ASN A 46 30.22 -7.29 -17.31
C ASN A 46 31.56 -7.25 -16.50
N ASN A 47 31.83 -8.28 -15.68
CA ASN A 47 32.99 -8.41 -14.80
C ASN A 47 33.13 -7.32 -13.70
N VAL A 48 32.20 -6.39 -13.59
CA VAL A 48 32.14 -5.40 -12.52
C VAL A 48 31.26 -5.94 -11.38
N ARG A 49 31.81 -5.91 -10.16
CA ARG A 49 31.08 -6.34 -8.97
C ARG A 49 30.04 -5.28 -8.59
N LEU A 50 28.78 -5.69 -8.48
CA LEU A 50 27.71 -4.84 -8.02
C LEU A 50 27.68 -4.73 -6.50
N CYS A 51 27.28 -3.57 -5.99
CA CYS A 51 27.09 -3.35 -4.55
C CYS A 51 25.78 -3.97 -4.07
N ARG A 52 25.84 -4.68 -2.94
CA ARG A 52 24.64 -5.17 -2.27
C ARG A 52 24.04 -4.07 -1.40
N THR A 53 22.71 -3.91 -1.48
CA THR A 53 21.97 -3.01 -0.58
C THR A 53 20.90 -3.77 0.20
N SER A 54 20.64 -3.35 1.44
CA SER A 54 19.53 -3.86 2.26
C SER A 54 18.27 -3.01 2.16
N CYS A 55 18.39 -1.81 1.58
CA CYS A 55 17.26 -0.90 1.38
C CYS A 55 17.50 -0.07 0.11
N VAL A 56 16.47 0.04 -0.72
CA VAL A 56 16.53 0.81 -1.97
C VAL A 56 15.23 1.58 -2.18
N LYS A 57 15.34 2.77 -2.77
CA LYS A 57 14.16 3.53 -3.22
C LYS A 57 13.81 3.09 -4.63
N TYR A 58 12.69 2.39 -4.77
CA TYR A 58 12.18 1.93 -6.07
C TYR A 58 10.82 2.59 -6.36
N LEU A 59 10.72 3.30 -7.47
CA LEU A 59 9.50 4.04 -7.87
C LEU A 59 8.86 4.83 -6.72
N GLY A 60 9.68 5.49 -5.89
CA GLY A 60 9.18 6.30 -4.77
C GLY A 60 8.91 5.56 -3.47
N VAL A 61 8.90 4.23 -3.48
CA VAL A 61 8.73 3.37 -2.30
C VAL A 61 10.09 2.90 -1.79
N MET A 62 10.29 2.92 -0.47
CA MET A 62 11.48 2.33 0.15
C MET A 62 11.25 0.84 0.36
N LEU A 63 12.02 0.02 -0.36
CA LEU A 63 12.00 -1.44 -0.24
C LEU A 63 13.17 -1.88 0.65
N ASP A 64 12.89 -2.74 1.59
CA ASP A 64 13.90 -3.42 2.41
C ASP A 64 13.93 -4.92 2.11
N ASP A 65 15.05 -5.56 2.37
CA ASP A 65 15.31 -6.97 2.06
C ASP A 65 14.38 -7.96 2.80
N GLY A 66 13.70 -7.49 3.86
CA GLY A 66 12.66 -8.25 4.57
C GLY A 66 11.23 -7.88 4.19
N LEU A 67 11.02 -6.91 3.29
CA LEU A 67 9.70 -6.36 2.94
C LEU A 67 8.87 -5.98 4.18
N SER A 68 9.54 -5.43 5.18
CA SER A 68 8.89 -5.03 6.45
C SER A 68 8.15 -3.70 6.35
N TRP A 69 8.45 -2.90 5.33
CA TRP A 69 7.94 -1.56 5.08
C TRP A 69 8.35 -0.51 6.12
N LYS A 70 9.20 -0.86 7.06
CA LYS A 70 9.63 0.02 8.15
C LYS A 70 10.23 1.32 7.62
N TYR A 71 11.23 1.21 6.74
CA TYR A 71 11.91 2.39 6.15
C TYR A 71 10.97 3.29 5.37
N HIS A 72 9.99 2.71 4.68
CA HIS A 72 8.98 3.48 3.95
C HIS A 72 8.06 4.25 4.89
N ILE A 73 7.54 3.59 5.93
CA ILE A 73 6.67 4.19 6.95
C ILE A 73 7.42 5.28 7.72
N ASP A 74 8.67 5.05 8.09
CA ASP A 74 9.51 6.05 8.77
C ASP A 74 9.73 7.29 7.86
N ASN A 75 9.97 7.09 6.57
CA ASN A 75 10.08 8.18 5.59
C ASN A 75 8.78 8.99 5.49
N LEU A 76 7.61 8.32 5.45
CA LEU A 76 6.30 8.99 5.48
C LEU A 76 6.11 9.77 6.79
N CYS A 77 6.46 9.16 7.92
CA CYS A 77 6.41 9.82 9.22
C CYS A 77 7.26 11.09 9.29
N ASN A 78 8.46 11.06 8.71
CA ASN A 78 9.36 12.22 8.69
C ASN A 78 8.79 13.34 7.81
N LYS A 79 8.28 13.03 6.63
CA LYS A 79 7.61 14.00 5.76
C LYS A 79 6.43 14.68 6.44
N ILE A 80 5.54 13.90 7.06
CA ILE A 80 4.38 14.44 7.76
C ILE A 80 4.80 15.28 8.98
N SER A 81 5.86 14.88 9.68
CA SER A 81 6.36 15.67 10.82
C SER A 81 6.83 17.07 10.40
N GLY A 82 7.52 17.19 9.28
CA GLY A 82 7.90 18.49 8.73
C GLY A 82 6.69 19.37 8.41
N LEU A 83 5.65 18.76 7.81
CA LEU A 83 4.41 19.47 7.50
C LEU A 83 3.62 19.87 8.76
N ILE A 84 3.63 19.03 9.82
CA ILE A 84 2.99 19.35 11.10
C ILE A 84 3.55 20.66 11.65
N SER A 85 4.87 20.83 11.66
CA SER A 85 5.52 22.05 12.16
C SER A 85 5.09 23.28 11.35
N ILE A 86 5.13 23.18 10.04
CA ILE A 86 4.75 24.28 9.13
C ILE A 86 3.29 24.70 9.36
N PHE A 87 2.36 23.73 9.38
CA PHE A 87 0.94 24.02 9.53
C PHE A 87 0.59 24.49 10.94
N TYR A 88 1.27 24.00 11.97
CA TYR A 88 1.03 24.47 13.33
C TYR A 88 1.25 25.99 13.46
N HIS A 89 2.31 26.51 12.86
CA HIS A 89 2.63 27.94 12.93
C HIS A 89 1.84 28.81 11.94
N ARG A 90 1.42 28.24 10.81
CA ARG A 90 0.85 29.04 9.70
C ARG A 90 -0.64 28.81 9.42
N ARG A 91 -1.31 27.90 10.15
CA ARG A 91 -2.71 27.55 9.89
C ARG A 91 -3.67 28.74 9.94
N HIS A 92 -3.41 29.70 10.81
CA HIS A 92 -4.22 30.90 10.98
C HIS A 92 -4.18 31.86 9.77
N LEU A 93 -3.16 31.75 8.93
CA LEU A 93 -3.03 32.53 7.69
C LEU A 93 -3.82 31.88 6.52
N LEU A 94 -4.34 30.67 6.70
CA LEU A 94 -4.96 29.88 5.66
C LEU A 94 -6.45 29.76 5.90
N THR A 95 -7.24 29.93 4.84
CA THR A 95 -8.68 29.67 4.91
C THR A 95 -8.96 28.17 5.11
N PRO A 96 -10.11 27.77 5.68
CA PRO A 96 -10.47 26.36 5.84
C PRO A 96 -10.43 25.56 4.52
N ALA A 97 -10.87 26.16 3.42
CA ALA A 97 -10.81 25.55 2.09
C ALA A 97 -9.37 25.30 1.64
N CYS A 98 -8.48 26.29 1.80
CA CYS A 98 -7.07 26.15 1.50
C CYS A 98 -6.41 25.05 2.34
N ARG A 99 -6.68 25.01 3.64
CA ARG A 99 -6.18 23.94 4.54
C ARG A 99 -6.62 22.54 4.10
N LYS A 100 -7.87 22.38 3.67
CA LYS A 100 -8.37 21.11 3.12
C LYS A 100 -7.65 20.73 1.81
N THR A 101 -7.47 21.67 0.89
CA THR A 101 -6.73 21.44 -0.36
C THR A 101 -5.28 21.03 -0.09
N LEU A 102 -4.60 21.72 0.82
CA LEU A 102 -3.23 21.40 1.21
C LEU A 102 -3.11 20.02 1.89
N TYR A 103 -4.12 19.61 2.67
CA TYR A 103 -4.15 18.24 3.21
C TYR A 103 -4.15 17.20 2.09
N PHE A 104 -5.03 17.35 1.09
CA PHE A 104 -5.14 16.37 0.01
C PHE A 104 -3.91 16.37 -0.91
N SER A 105 -3.33 17.51 -1.19
CA SER A 105 -2.16 17.63 -2.08
C SER A 105 -0.85 17.18 -1.42
N LEU A 106 -0.61 17.53 -0.16
CA LEU A 106 0.70 17.33 0.49
C LEU A 106 0.74 16.14 1.45
N ILE A 107 -0.41 15.68 1.97
CA ILE A 107 -0.44 14.62 2.98
C ILE A 107 -1.13 13.39 2.42
N HIS A 108 -2.39 13.54 2.03
CA HIS A 108 -3.21 12.43 1.55
C HIS A 108 -2.60 11.77 0.31
N SER A 109 -2.06 12.55 -0.63
CA SER A 109 -1.36 12.04 -1.81
C SER A 109 -0.20 11.11 -1.47
N HIS A 110 0.58 11.43 -0.42
CA HIS A 110 1.64 10.57 0.06
C HIS A 110 1.12 9.30 0.74
N LEU A 111 -0.03 9.40 1.44
CA LEU A 111 -0.62 8.25 2.14
C LEU A 111 -1.25 7.24 1.18
N ILE A 112 -1.89 7.70 0.11
CA ILE A 112 -2.54 6.78 -0.84
C ILE A 112 -1.54 6.19 -1.85
N TYR A 113 -0.37 6.81 -2.03
CA TYR A 113 0.63 6.30 -2.96
C TYR A 113 1.14 4.94 -2.49
N CYS A 114 0.86 3.89 -3.27
CA CYS A 114 1.23 2.50 -2.97
C CYS A 114 0.73 1.98 -1.60
N VAL A 115 -0.39 2.50 -1.10
CA VAL A 115 -0.98 2.05 0.17
C VAL A 115 -1.31 0.56 0.15
N GLU A 116 -1.62 -0.01 -1.00
CA GLU A 116 -1.87 -1.44 -1.22
C GLU A 116 -0.67 -2.31 -0.83
N ILE A 117 0.52 -1.75 -0.88
CA ILE A 117 1.77 -2.44 -0.61
C ILE A 117 2.12 -2.32 0.88
N TYR A 118 2.31 -1.09 1.39
CA TYR A 118 2.79 -0.88 2.76
C TYR A 118 1.68 -0.92 3.81
N GLY A 119 0.42 -0.74 3.42
CA GLY A 119 -0.72 -0.72 4.36
C GLY A 119 -1.00 -2.06 5.03
N SER A 120 -0.47 -3.16 4.49
CA SER A 120 -0.47 -4.50 5.12
C SER A 120 0.58 -4.67 6.24
N ALA A 121 1.42 -3.65 6.49
CA ALA A 121 2.45 -3.70 7.51
C ALA A 121 1.88 -3.96 8.92
N ASN A 122 2.76 -4.35 9.84
CA ASN A 122 2.35 -4.60 11.22
C ASN A 122 1.73 -3.32 11.84
N SER A 123 0.63 -3.49 12.58
CA SER A 123 -0.07 -2.40 13.27
C SER A 123 0.84 -1.57 14.17
N LYS A 124 1.85 -2.18 14.79
CA LYS A 124 2.86 -1.48 15.59
C LYS A 124 3.68 -0.49 14.75
N LEU A 125 3.99 -0.83 13.49
CA LEU A 125 4.72 0.05 12.56
C LEU A 125 3.83 1.18 12.02
N LEU A 126 2.55 0.91 11.75
CA LEU A 126 1.60 1.90 11.25
C LEU A 126 1.14 2.89 12.32
N LYS A 127 1.16 2.52 13.59
CA LYS A 127 0.66 3.35 14.70
C LYS A 127 1.28 4.76 14.75
N PRO A 128 2.61 4.96 14.64
CA PRO A 128 3.19 6.30 14.60
C PRO A 128 2.68 7.16 13.45
N LEU A 129 2.51 6.57 12.26
CA LEU A 129 1.99 7.24 11.08
C LEU A 129 0.54 7.70 11.31
N ILE A 130 -0.31 6.82 11.83
CA ILE A 130 -1.71 7.13 12.17
C ILE A 130 -1.79 8.28 13.19
N LEU A 131 -0.97 8.26 14.24
CA LEU A 131 -0.95 9.32 15.25
C LEU A 131 -0.55 10.66 14.64
N LYS A 132 0.42 10.70 13.73
CA LYS A 132 0.81 11.92 13.02
C LYS A 132 -0.30 12.42 12.09
N CYS A 133 -0.99 11.53 11.39
CA CYS A 133 -2.16 11.88 10.58
C CYS A 133 -3.28 12.49 11.43
N ASN A 134 -3.58 11.91 12.59
CA ASN A 134 -4.57 12.46 13.52
C ASN A 134 -4.16 13.85 14.04
N THR A 135 -2.87 14.04 14.33
CA THR A 135 -2.35 15.33 14.81
C THR A 135 -2.50 16.41 13.74
N ILE A 136 -2.09 16.12 12.50
CA ILE A 136 -2.16 17.11 11.44
C ILE A 136 -3.60 17.46 11.04
N LEU A 137 -4.53 16.49 11.08
CA LEU A 137 -5.94 16.75 10.85
C LEU A 137 -6.53 17.70 11.91
N ARG A 138 -6.16 17.50 13.20
CA ARG A 138 -6.59 18.42 14.28
C ARG A 138 -6.05 19.84 14.06
N ILE A 139 -4.79 19.97 13.69
CA ILE A 139 -4.17 21.28 13.42
C ILE A 139 -4.87 21.98 12.27
N LEU A 140 -5.10 21.30 11.16
CA LEU A 140 -5.71 21.88 9.96
C LEU A 140 -7.19 22.24 10.15
N GLN A 141 -7.88 21.56 11.06
CA GLN A 141 -9.30 21.79 11.37
C GLN A 141 -9.51 22.66 12.63
N ASP A 142 -8.43 23.13 13.26
CA ASP A 142 -8.48 23.87 14.55
C ASP A 142 -9.27 23.12 15.63
N LYS A 143 -9.12 21.78 15.71
CA LYS A 143 -9.85 20.92 16.63
C LYS A 143 -9.01 20.54 17.86
N PRO A 144 -9.61 20.47 19.05
CA PRO A 144 -8.92 20.06 20.28
C PRO A 144 -8.55 18.57 20.23
N ARG A 145 -7.65 18.15 21.15
CA ARG A 145 -7.20 16.74 21.26
C ARG A 145 -8.34 15.77 21.62
N THR A 146 -9.39 16.27 22.25
CA THR A 146 -10.59 15.51 22.65
C THR A 146 -11.54 15.19 21.51
N THR A 147 -11.38 15.85 20.34
CA THR A 147 -12.24 15.59 19.17
C THR A 147 -12.14 14.12 18.73
N SER A 148 -13.29 13.49 18.51
CA SER A 148 -13.37 12.10 18.05
C SER A 148 -12.71 11.92 16.69
N LEU A 149 -12.13 10.73 16.44
CA LEU A 149 -11.54 10.41 15.14
C LEU A 149 -12.59 10.42 14.02
N ARG A 150 -13.79 9.93 14.30
CA ARG A 150 -14.90 9.97 13.35
C ARG A 150 -15.17 11.39 12.85
N GLU A 151 -15.27 12.36 13.74
CA GLU A 151 -15.52 13.76 13.39
C GLU A 151 -14.39 14.32 12.52
N LEU A 152 -13.11 14.08 12.91
CA LEU A 152 -11.94 14.56 12.17
C LEU A 152 -11.90 14.04 10.73
N TYR A 153 -12.11 12.74 10.56
CA TYR A 153 -12.06 12.11 9.24
C TYR A 153 -13.28 12.42 8.39
N SER A 154 -14.47 12.52 9.00
CA SER A 154 -15.72 12.89 8.30
C SER A 154 -15.68 14.32 7.76
N CYS A 155 -15.13 15.29 8.50
CA CYS A 155 -15.02 16.68 8.09
C CYS A 155 -14.26 16.84 6.75
N TYR A 156 -13.19 16.08 6.57
CA TYR A 156 -12.41 16.09 5.33
C TYR A 156 -12.82 14.99 4.34
N GLN A 157 -13.82 14.16 4.69
CA GLN A 157 -14.25 13.03 3.87
C GLN A 157 -13.08 12.10 3.49
N THR A 158 -12.27 11.73 4.47
CA THR A 158 -11.12 10.86 4.33
C THR A 158 -11.15 9.74 5.37
N LEU A 159 -10.18 8.84 5.34
CA LEU A 159 -10.10 7.67 6.22
C LEU A 159 -8.70 7.56 6.84
N PRO A 160 -8.57 6.93 8.03
CA PRO A 160 -7.30 6.46 8.56
C PRO A 160 -6.56 5.54 7.57
N VAL A 161 -5.23 5.49 7.65
CA VAL A 161 -4.36 4.72 6.73
C VAL A 161 -4.79 3.26 6.62
N THR A 162 -5.22 2.63 7.71
CA THR A 162 -5.71 1.25 7.71
C THR A 162 -6.96 1.06 6.84
N TYR A 163 -7.90 1.99 6.92
CA TYR A 163 -9.10 1.94 6.08
C TYR A 163 -8.85 2.43 4.65
N LEU A 164 -7.85 3.31 4.42
CA LEU A 164 -7.40 3.64 3.06
C LEU A 164 -6.82 2.40 2.37
N TYR A 165 -6.03 1.59 3.08
CA TYR A 165 -5.56 0.30 2.59
C TYR A 165 -6.72 -0.64 2.24
N ASN A 166 -7.67 -0.82 3.17
CA ASN A 166 -8.82 -1.67 2.93
C ASN A 166 -9.63 -1.22 1.71
N LEU A 167 -9.88 0.09 1.60
CA LEU A 167 -10.58 0.66 0.46
C LEU A 167 -9.84 0.43 -0.86
N SER A 168 -8.52 0.56 -0.84
CA SER A 168 -7.69 0.37 -2.05
C SER A 168 -7.69 -1.08 -2.51
N VAL A 169 -7.56 -2.04 -1.58
CA VAL A 169 -7.69 -3.47 -1.88
C VAL A 169 -9.08 -3.81 -2.44
N LEU A 170 -10.13 -3.27 -1.82
CA LEU A 170 -11.51 -3.48 -2.28
C LEU A 170 -11.79 -2.88 -3.66
N LYS A 171 -11.16 -1.76 -4.01
CA LYS A 171 -11.23 -1.20 -5.37
C LYS A 171 -10.64 -2.15 -6.42
N ILE A 172 -9.53 -2.82 -6.11
CA ILE A 172 -8.93 -3.83 -6.98
C ILE A 172 -9.89 -5.01 -7.15
N LEU A 173 -10.46 -5.51 -6.07
CA LEU A 173 -11.41 -6.63 -6.11
C LEU A 173 -12.70 -6.29 -6.84
N HIS A 174 -13.24 -5.09 -6.64
CA HIS A 174 -14.40 -4.64 -7.40
C HIS A 174 -14.13 -4.65 -8.91
N LYS A 175 -12.95 -4.13 -9.34
CA LYS A 175 -12.53 -4.21 -10.74
C LYS A 175 -12.38 -5.65 -11.20
N TYR A 176 -11.81 -6.53 -10.38
CA TYR A 176 -11.69 -7.94 -10.72
C TYR A 176 -13.05 -8.60 -10.96
N VAL A 177 -14.04 -8.33 -10.10
CA VAL A 177 -15.37 -8.95 -10.18
C VAL A 177 -16.22 -8.37 -11.33
N TYR A 178 -16.17 -7.05 -11.54
CA TYR A 178 -17.07 -6.37 -12.46
C TYR A 178 -16.42 -5.87 -13.76
N ASN A 179 -15.11 -5.73 -13.80
CA ASN A 179 -14.36 -5.22 -14.96
C ASN A 179 -12.91 -5.72 -14.95
N CYS A 180 -12.74 -7.03 -15.06
CA CYS A 180 -11.42 -7.67 -15.01
C CYS A 180 -10.47 -7.19 -16.12
N SER A 181 -11.02 -6.81 -17.28
CA SER A 181 -10.23 -6.30 -18.42
C SER A 181 -9.51 -4.97 -18.12
N ALA A 182 -9.95 -4.24 -17.10
CA ALA A 182 -9.29 -3.00 -16.64
C ALA A 182 -8.09 -3.26 -15.69
N LEU A 183 -7.78 -4.52 -15.37
CA LEU A 183 -6.66 -4.91 -14.52
C LEU A 183 -5.55 -5.58 -15.33
N PRO A 184 -4.28 -5.39 -14.98
CA PRO A 184 -3.18 -6.18 -15.53
C PRO A 184 -3.38 -7.68 -15.29
N SER A 185 -2.98 -8.51 -16.26
CA SER A 185 -3.10 -9.98 -16.20
C SER A 185 -2.43 -10.58 -14.95
N ALA A 186 -1.30 -10.01 -14.53
CA ALA A 186 -0.60 -10.41 -13.30
C ALA A 186 -1.44 -10.22 -12.02
N ILE A 187 -2.34 -9.23 -11.98
CA ILE A 187 -3.25 -9.03 -10.85
C ILE A 187 -4.45 -9.96 -10.97
N CYS A 188 -5.00 -10.14 -12.18
CA CYS A 188 -6.11 -11.06 -12.40
C CYS A 188 -5.74 -12.51 -12.03
N SER A 189 -4.51 -12.94 -12.29
CA SER A 189 -4.03 -14.28 -11.95
C SER A 189 -3.85 -14.54 -10.44
N MET A 190 -3.96 -13.50 -9.60
CA MET A 190 -3.88 -13.65 -8.15
C MET A 190 -5.18 -14.11 -7.51
N PHE A 191 -6.30 -13.99 -8.20
CA PHE A 191 -7.63 -14.27 -7.66
C PHE A 191 -8.33 -15.38 -8.43
N PHE A 192 -9.00 -16.24 -7.70
CA PHE A 192 -9.79 -17.35 -8.25
C PHE A 192 -11.15 -17.40 -7.56
N SER A 193 -12.19 -17.81 -8.28
CA SER A 193 -13.47 -18.18 -7.68
C SER A 193 -13.41 -19.61 -7.16
N ASN A 194 -14.26 -19.96 -6.21
CA ASN A 194 -14.38 -21.34 -5.75
C ASN A 194 -14.83 -22.28 -6.90
N SER A 195 -15.59 -21.77 -7.87
CA SER A 195 -15.98 -22.52 -9.06
C SER A 195 -14.81 -23.01 -9.91
N TYR A 196 -13.63 -22.39 -9.78
CA TYR A 196 -12.42 -22.85 -10.47
C TYR A 196 -11.88 -24.17 -9.89
N PHE A 197 -12.07 -24.40 -8.59
CA PHE A 197 -11.52 -25.58 -7.90
C PHE A 197 -12.48 -26.76 -7.81
N HIS A 198 -13.80 -26.51 -7.88
CA HIS A 198 -14.82 -27.56 -7.81
C HIS A 198 -16.11 -27.18 -8.53
N ASN A 199 -16.78 -28.20 -9.12
CA ASN A 199 -18.03 -28.01 -9.85
C ASN A 199 -19.29 -28.15 -8.96
N TYR A 200 -19.12 -28.34 -7.65
CA TYR A 200 -20.27 -28.48 -6.74
C TYR A 200 -21.06 -27.18 -6.63
N ASN A 201 -22.39 -27.30 -6.69
CA ASN A 201 -23.28 -26.15 -6.60
C ASN A 201 -23.51 -25.75 -5.13
N THR A 202 -22.48 -25.18 -4.50
CA THR A 202 -22.51 -24.70 -3.12
C THR A 202 -22.93 -23.23 -3.06
N ARG A 203 -23.40 -22.77 -1.86
CA ARG A 203 -23.75 -21.34 -1.64
C ARG A 203 -22.58 -20.39 -1.86
N SER A 204 -21.35 -20.89 -1.77
CA SER A 204 -20.10 -20.11 -1.94
C SER A 204 -19.40 -20.34 -3.28
N LYS A 205 -20.06 -21.00 -4.24
CA LYS A 205 -19.45 -21.34 -5.54
C LYS A 205 -18.83 -20.14 -6.24
N ASP A 206 -19.54 -19.00 -6.24
CA ASP A 206 -19.11 -17.77 -6.91
C ASP A 206 -18.33 -16.82 -6.00
N HIS A 207 -18.04 -17.23 -4.76
CA HIS A 207 -17.18 -16.45 -3.87
C HIS A 207 -15.72 -16.59 -4.30
N LEU A 208 -14.94 -15.55 -3.99
CA LEU A 208 -13.49 -15.57 -4.18
C LEU A 208 -12.86 -16.58 -3.22
N SER A 209 -11.99 -17.43 -3.77
CA SER A 209 -11.24 -18.40 -2.99
C SER A 209 -10.21 -17.72 -2.11
N VAL A 210 -10.13 -18.12 -0.85
CA VAL A 210 -9.10 -17.67 0.08
C VAL A 210 -7.99 -18.72 0.13
N PRO A 211 -6.76 -18.41 -0.28
CA PRO A 211 -5.65 -19.36 -0.20
C PRO A 211 -5.42 -19.84 1.23
N VAL A 212 -5.08 -21.13 1.36
CA VAL A 212 -4.84 -21.78 2.67
C VAL A 212 -3.67 -21.13 3.43
N ASN A 213 -2.64 -20.70 2.72
CA ASN A 213 -1.52 -19.96 3.30
C ASN A 213 -1.93 -18.53 3.64
N LYS A 214 -2.23 -18.29 4.91
CA LYS A 214 -2.63 -16.97 5.45
C LYS A 214 -1.44 -15.99 5.52
N ASN A 215 -0.85 -15.66 4.41
CA ASN A 215 0.09 -14.56 4.35
C ASN A 215 -0.64 -13.20 4.18
N LYS A 216 0.07 -12.08 4.37
CA LYS A 216 -0.49 -10.73 4.26
C LYS A 216 -0.60 -10.22 2.82
N SER A 217 -0.51 -11.09 1.82
CA SER A 217 -0.64 -10.69 0.42
C SER A 217 -2.09 -10.29 0.10
N ILE A 218 -2.25 -9.44 -0.90
CA ILE A 218 -3.58 -9.02 -1.39
C ILE A 218 -4.40 -10.24 -1.83
N ALA A 219 -3.76 -11.26 -2.41
CA ALA A 219 -4.41 -12.51 -2.82
C ALA A 219 -5.09 -13.26 -1.66
N CYS A 220 -4.56 -13.13 -0.43
CA CYS A 220 -5.13 -13.79 0.75
C CYS A 220 -6.09 -12.88 1.52
N VAL A 221 -5.69 -11.63 1.74
CA VAL A 221 -6.45 -10.67 2.55
C VAL A 221 -7.66 -10.15 1.79
N GLY A 222 -7.51 -9.90 0.50
CA GLY A 222 -8.55 -9.33 -0.36
C GLY A 222 -9.84 -10.14 -0.39
N PRO A 223 -9.82 -11.43 -0.77
CA PRO A 223 -11.02 -12.27 -0.79
C PRO A 223 -11.76 -12.30 0.54
N SER A 224 -11.03 -12.35 1.67
CA SER A 224 -11.64 -12.30 3.00
C SER A 224 -12.31 -10.96 3.26
N MET A 225 -11.68 -9.85 2.90
CA MET A 225 -12.28 -8.51 3.03
C MET A 225 -13.54 -8.39 2.16
N TRP A 226 -13.49 -8.89 0.94
CA TRP A 226 -14.64 -8.87 0.02
C TRP A 226 -15.82 -9.67 0.55
N THR A 227 -15.58 -10.86 1.07
CA THR A 227 -16.63 -11.73 1.62
C THR A 227 -17.28 -11.12 2.87
N ASN A 228 -16.51 -10.38 3.69
CA ASN A 228 -17.01 -9.72 4.90
C ASN A 228 -17.80 -8.44 4.62
N LEU A 229 -17.79 -7.93 3.38
CA LEU A 229 -18.63 -6.78 3.04
C LEU A 229 -20.12 -7.17 3.02
N PRO A 230 -21.01 -6.27 3.48
CA PRO A 230 -22.47 -6.43 3.31
C PRO A 230 -22.85 -6.66 1.86
N PHE A 231 -23.86 -7.50 1.65
CA PHE A 231 -24.31 -7.89 0.30
C PHE A 231 -24.68 -6.69 -0.57
N HIS A 232 -25.39 -5.69 -0.01
CA HIS A 232 -25.79 -4.49 -0.76
C HIS A 232 -24.61 -3.65 -1.27
N ILE A 233 -23.42 -3.75 -0.64
CA ILE A 233 -22.20 -3.09 -1.12
C ILE A 233 -21.55 -3.94 -2.20
N ARG A 234 -21.43 -5.26 -1.97
CA ARG A 234 -20.82 -6.19 -2.91
C ARG A 234 -21.56 -6.27 -4.25
N SER A 235 -22.88 -6.20 -4.22
CA SER A 235 -23.73 -6.27 -5.42
C SER A 235 -23.77 -4.98 -6.24
N CYS A 236 -23.12 -3.91 -5.76
CA CYS A 236 -23.08 -2.64 -6.49
C CYS A 236 -22.07 -2.70 -7.63
N SER A 237 -22.53 -2.75 -8.89
CA SER A 237 -21.66 -2.77 -10.08
C SER A 237 -21.01 -1.42 -10.40
N SER A 238 -21.67 -0.31 -10.01
CA SER A 238 -21.10 1.04 -10.23
C SER A 238 -19.91 1.31 -9.32
N PHE A 239 -18.74 1.51 -9.92
CA PHE A 239 -17.48 1.71 -9.18
C PHE A 239 -17.52 2.92 -8.25
N ASN A 240 -18.06 4.05 -8.71
CA ASN A 240 -18.13 5.26 -7.88
C ASN A 240 -19.10 5.10 -6.70
N LYS A 241 -20.27 4.49 -6.94
CA LYS A 241 -21.23 4.19 -5.88
C LYS A 241 -20.68 3.19 -4.87
N PHE A 242 -19.96 2.18 -5.33
CA PHE A 242 -19.27 1.22 -4.48
C PHE A 242 -18.28 1.91 -3.53
N ILE A 243 -17.44 2.82 -4.07
CA ILE A 243 -16.48 3.58 -3.26
C ILE A 243 -17.22 4.40 -2.18
N GLN A 244 -18.29 5.09 -2.54
CA GLN A 244 -19.08 5.90 -1.60
C GLN A 244 -19.65 5.04 -0.47
N LEU A 245 -20.23 3.88 -0.79
CA LEU A 245 -20.78 2.94 0.20
C LEU A 245 -19.69 2.42 1.13
N CYS A 246 -18.51 2.02 0.60
CA CYS A 246 -17.38 1.61 1.42
C CYS A 246 -16.88 2.74 2.33
N MET A 247 -16.77 3.96 1.82
CA MET A 247 -16.40 5.14 2.61
C MET A 247 -17.37 5.39 3.76
N CYS A 248 -18.68 5.35 3.50
CA CYS A 248 -19.71 5.50 4.52
C CYS A 248 -19.58 4.42 5.61
N GLN A 249 -19.45 3.15 5.20
CA GLN A 249 -19.28 2.04 6.15
C GLN A 249 -18.03 2.19 7.00
N PHE A 250 -16.88 2.50 6.40
CA PHE A 250 -15.62 2.65 7.16
C PHE A 250 -15.66 3.86 8.10
N THR A 251 -16.33 4.94 7.73
CA THR A 251 -16.51 6.09 8.61
C THR A 251 -17.37 5.76 9.84
N GLN A 252 -18.30 4.81 9.73
CA GLN A 252 -19.09 4.33 10.88
C GLN A 252 -18.26 3.46 11.83
N LEU A 253 -17.20 2.82 11.35
CA LEU A 253 -16.33 1.93 12.13
C LEU A 253 -15.18 2.66 12.84
N ILE A 254 -14.94 3.93 12.54
CA ILE A 254 -13.97 4.81 13.23
C ILE A 254 -14.60 5.33 14.54
#